data_c1fa4a06175b0121b910ba16d173e186
#
_entry.id   c1fa4a06175b0121b910ba16d173e186
#
_cell.length_a   1.000
_cell.length_b   1.000
_cell.length_c   1.000
_cell.angle_alpha   90.00
_cell.angle_beta   90.00
_cell.angle_gamma   90.00
#
_symmetry.space_group_name_H-M   'P 1'
#
loop_
_entity.id
_entity.type
_entity.pdbx_description
1 polymer ?
#
loop_
_entity_poly.entity_id
_entity_poly.type
_entity_poly.pdbx_seq_one_letter_code
_entity_poly.pdbx_strand_id
1 'polypeptide(L)'
;MTTTEIIIVNWNNRAETLECLAAVEAQLAESAGASITVVDNGSTDGSATAVVAKHPGVKLFALTENRGFTGGLAAALAGSTATNVIFLNNDAVPEPGWLAALTGAIEGAPEDVISIGGKIVDPTGTKIDFIGGMLTFDGHAFQNGFRYPVGSRPEPAAGDEILFACGGNMIARRAALMELGAFDDDFFAYLEDVDFGWRAWICGYRALFEPRAVVRHASSTTSNRLGDFERGVLFERNALQTAFKNYENIAESASSVLYAYLHRLHHYATTRNPGADELTRTFGAPSTRKRRRWPRTPLAAIDDPLTAMQFRALDWVFRNDARLAKKRHDVQSRRKRSDRDIFERFPLSFVPTYPGDDAMMQSALFRLLRPSLPAEEKKLGEIIAP
;
A
#
# COMPACT_ATOMS: atom_id res chain seq x y z
N MET A 1 -29.08 -9.69 -7.53
CA MET A 1 -28.45 -8.52 -8.14
C MET A 1 -27.11 -8.32 -7.50
N THR A 2 -26.09 -8.06 -8.29
CA THR A 2 -24.76 -7.71 -7.79
C THR A 2 -24.84 -6.35 -7.10
N THR A 3 -24.31 -6.26 -5.88
CA THR A 3 -24.26 -5.00 -5.11
C THR A 3 -22.81 -4.60 -4.88
N THR A 4 -22.54 -3.30 -4.96
CA THR A 4 -21.20 -2.74 -4.77
C THR A 4 -21.21 -1.70 -3.66
N GLU A 5 -20.35 -1.82 -2.66
CA GLU A 5 -20.18 -0.83 -1.60
C GLU A 5 -18.84 -0.10 -1.77
N ILE A 6 -18.87 1.22 -1.88
CA ILE A 6 -17.69 2.06 -1.98
C ILE A 6 -17.32 2.49 -0.56
N ILE A 7 -16.14 2.09 -0.10
CA ILE A 7 -15.63 2.32 1.25
C ILE A 7 -14.54 3.37 1.20
N ILE A 8 -14.73 4.46 1.93
CA ILE A 8 -13.82 5.59 2.02
C ILE A 8 -13.44 5.80 3.49
N VAL A 9 -12.14 5.72 3.82
CA VAL A 9 -11.66 5.98 5.18
C VAL A 9 -11.16 7.41 5.27
N ASN A 10 -11.73 8.18 6.19
CA ASN A 10 -11.36 9.57 6.45
C ASN A 10 -10.71 9.75 7.82
N TRP A 11 -9.64 10.55 7.86
CA TRP A 11 -9.08 11.06 9.11
C TRP A 11 -8.60 12.50 8.94
N ASN A 12 -9.37 13.45 9.52
CA ASN A 12 -9.05 14.88 9.52
C ASN A 12 -8.80 15.46 8.11
N ASN A 13 -9.57 15.08 7.11
CA ASN A 13 -9.40 15.51 5.72
C ASN A 13 -10.74 15.95 5.11
N ARG A 14 -11.42 16.89 5.79
CA ARG A 14 -12.79 17.28 5.51
C ARG A 14 -13.04 17.75 4.10
N ALA A 15 -12.20 18.64 3.57
CA ALA A 15 -12.44 19.28 2.28
C ALA A 15 -12.34 18.27 1.13
N GLU A 16 -11.27 17.50 1.12
CA GLU A 16 -10.98 16.49 0.11
C GLU A 16 -12.01 15.34 0.17
N THR A 17 -12.42 14.93 1.38
CA THR A 17 -13.46 13.91 1.54
C THR A 17 -14.80 14.37 0.93
N LEU A 18 -15.20 15.62 1.11
CA LEU A 18 -16.44 16.14 0.52
C LEU A 18 -16.34 16.24 -1.01
N GLU A 19 -15.19 16.60 -1.56
CA GLU A 19 -14.93 16.61 -2.99
C GLU A 19 -14.98 15.20 -3.58
N CYS A 20 -14.31 14.24 -2.94
CA CYS A 20 -14.36 12.82 -3.30
C CYS A 20 -15.80 12.31 -3.33
N LEU A 21 -16.58 12.56 -2.27
CA LEU A 21 -17.98 12.12 -2.17
C LEU A 21 -18.84 12.70 -3.27
N ALA A 22 -18.72 13.98 -3.59
CA ALA A 22 -19.48 14.62 -4.67
C ALA A 22 -19.19 13.96 -6.03
N ALA A 23 -17.93 13.63 -6.31
CA ALA A 23 -17.54 12.97 -7.56
C ALA A 23 -18.03 11.50 -7.63
N VAL A 24 -18.07 10.78 -6.51
CA VAL A 24 -18.62 9.42 -6.44
C VAL A 24 -20.13 9.42 -6.59
N GLU A 25 -20.84 10.29 -5.86
CA GLU A 25 -22.31 10.40 -5.93
C GLU A 25 -22.82 10.72 -7.33
N ALA A 26 -22.07 11.53 -8.09
CA ALA A 26 -22.40 11.86 -9.47
C ALA A 26 -22.49 10.63 -10.40
N GLN A 27 -21.84 9.52 -10.03
CA GLN A 27 -21.79 8.29 -10.83
C GLN A 27 -22.73 7.20 -10.32
N LEU A 28 -23.34 7.35 -9.14
CA LEU A 28 -24.25 6.32 -8.59
C LEU A 28 -25.46 6.04 -9.47
N ALA A 29 -25.96 7.02 -10.19
CA ALA A 29 -27.10 6.84 -11.08
C ALA A 29 -26.81 5.87 -12.24
N GLU A 30 -25.53 5.71 -12.61
CA GLU A 30 -25.09 4.85 -13.70
C GLU A 30 -24.84 3.40 -13.24
N SER A 31 -24.90 3.11 -11.92
CA SER A 31 -24.57 1.81 -11.35
C SER A 31 -25.63 1.38 -10.32
N ALA A 32 -26.65 0.68 -10.81
CA ALA A 32 -27.72 0.17 -9.94
C ALA A 32 -27.13 -0.76 -8.85
N GLY A 33 -27.49 -0.49 -7.58
CA GLY A 33 -27.04 -1.28 -6.43
C GLY A 33 -25.69 -0.85 -5.84
N ALA A 34 -25.15 0.31 -6.25
CA ALA A 34 -24.00 0.91 -5.61
C ALA A 34 -24.40 1.74 -4.39
N SER A 35 -23.58 1.72 -3.34
CA SER A 35 -23.76 2.47 -2.10
C SER A 35 -22.41 3.00 -1.59
N ILE A 36 -22.43 4.05 -0.77
CA ILE A 36 -21.23 4.66 -0.20
C ILE A 36 -21.23 4.49 1.31
N THR A 37 -20.09 4.07 1.84
CA THR A 37 -19.79 4.04 3.28
C THR A 37 -18.55 4.86 3.55
N VAL A 38 -18.67 5.85 4.42
CA VAL A 38 -17.52 6.60 4.96
C VAL A 38 -17.22 6.08 6.36
N VAL A 39 -15.96 5.78 6.61
CA VAL A 39 -15.45 5.55 7.96
C VAL A 39 -14.72 6.80 8.42
N ASP A 40 -15.33 7.56 9.33
CA ASP A 40 -14.63 8.63 10.01
C ASP A 40 -13.77 8.05 11.13
N ASN A 41 -12.48 8.06 10.93
CA ASN A 41 -11.50 7.36 11.74
C ASN A 41 -11.02 8.20 12.94
N GLY A 42 -11.97 8.73 13.72
CA GLY A 42 -11.71 9.58 14.89
C GLY A 42 -11.26 11.00 14.52
N SER A 43 -11.89 11.62 13.52
CA SER A 43 -11.56 12.99 13.12
C SER A 43 -12.02 14.03 14.15
N THR A 44 -11.28 15.14 14.20
CA THR A 44 -11.55 16.30 15.09
C THR A 44 -11.79 17.60 14.32
N ASP A 45 -11.80 17.55 12.97
CA ASP A 45 -11.92 18.69 12.06
C ASP A 45 -13.37 18.97 11.63
N GLY A 46 -14.34 18.23 12.17
CA GLY A 46 -15.75 18.32 11.81
C GLY A 46 -16.13 17.55 10.53
N SER A 47 -15.27 16.68 10.03
CA SER A 47 -15.52 15.81 8.85
C SER A 47 -16.82 15.03 9.00
N ALA A 48 -17.01 14.29 10.09
CA ALA A 48 -18.19 13.45 10.33
C ALA A 48 -19.49 14.24 10.23
N THR A 49 -19.56 15.41 10.89
CA THR A 49 -20.73 16.30 10.84
C THR A 49 -20.98 16.81 9.43
N ALA A 50 -19.92 17.17 8.70
CA ALA A 50 -20.02 17.70 7.34
C ALA A 50 -20.51 16.64 6.34
N VAL A 51 -20.06 15.38 6.46
CA VAL A 51 -20.52 14.27 5.63
C VAL A 51 -22.02 14.05 5.83
N VAL A 52 -22.49 13.92 7.06
CA VAL A 52 -23.94 13.74 7.34
C VAL A 52 -24.79 14.89 6.79
N ALA A 53 -24.30 16.13 6.94
CA ALA A 53 -25.05 17.31 6.50
C ALA A 53 -25.14 17.47 4.98
N LYS A 54 -24.07 17.14 4.24
CA LYS A 54 -23.97 17.38 2.80
C LYS A 54 -24.29 16.16 1.95
N HIS A 55 -24.08 14.97 2.49
CA HIS A 55 -24.21 13.68 1.81
C HIS A 55 -25.13 12.72 2.60
N PRO A 56 -26.42 13.04 2.74
CA PRO A 56 -27.36 12.28 3.61
C PRO A 56 -27.62 10.85 3.14
N GLY A 57 -27.27 10.52 1.89
CA GLY A 57 -27.34 9.16 1.34
C GLY A 57 -26.14 8.27 1.70
N VAL A 58 -25.10 8.85 2.28
CA VAL A 58 -23.87 8.13 2.64
C VAL A 58 -24.00 7.52 4.03
N LYS A 59 -23.66 6.25 4.15
CA LYS A 59 -23.57 5.58 5.45
C LYS A 59 -22.29 6.02 6.16
N LEU A 60 -22.40 6.51 7.38
CA LEU A 60 -21.25 6.94 8.18
C LEU A 60 -21.00 5.98 9.36
N PHE A 61 -19.74 5.49 9.46
CA PHE A 61 -19.22 4.85 10.65
C PHE A 61 -18.24 5.82 11.34
N ALA A 62 -18.60 6.36 12.49
CA ALA A 62 -17.72 7.21 13.27
C ALA A 62 -17.00 6.39 14.34
N LEU A 63 -15.67 6.27 14.21
CA LEU A 63 -14.80 5.65 15.20
C LEU A 63 -14.37 6.70 16.23
N THR A 64 -14.09 6.26 17.44
CA THR A 64 -13.67 7.14 18.55
C THR A 64 -12.19 7.53 18.49
N GLU A 65 -11.39 6.79 17.72
CA GLU A 65 -9.95 6.97 17.58
C GLU A 65 -9.45 6.56 16.19
N ASN A 66 -8.28 7.03 15.80
CA ASN A 66 -7.64 6.64 14.56
C ASN A 66 -7.04 5.23 14.69
N ARG A 67 -7.64 4.26 14.01
CA ARG A 67 -7.23 2.85 13.95
C ARG A 67 -6.39 2.52 12.70
N GLY A 68 -5.92 3.56 12.01
CA GLY A 68 -5.23 3.39 10.72
C GLY A 68 -6.18 3.09 9.57
N PHE A 69 -5.60 3.03 8.37
CA PHE A 69 -6.37 2.72 7.16
C PHE A 69 -6.97 1.31 7.23
N THR A 70 -6.16 0.32 7.61
CA THR A 70 -6.60 -1.08 7.72
C THR A 70 -7.68 -1.28 8.77
N GLY A 71 -7.57 -0.65 9.94
CA GLY A 71 -8.58 -0.72 10.99
C GLY A 71 -9.89 -0.02 10.60
N GLY A 72 -9.81 1.07 9.83
CA GLY A 72 -10.98 1.72 9.23
C GLY A 72 -11.69 0.82 8.23
N LEU A 73 -10.94 0.19 7.32
CA LEU A 73 -11.49 -0.76 6.35
C LEU A 73 -12.12 -1.98 7.03
N ALA A 74 -11.47 -2.54 8.05
CA ALA A 74 -12.00 -3.66 8.81
C ALA A 74 -13.36 -3.33 9.46
N ALA A 75 -13.51 -2.12 10.00
CA ALA A 75 -14.79 -1.67 10.60
C ALA A 75 -15.92 -1.62 9.58
N ALA A 76 -15.67 -1.11 8.36
CA ALA A 76 -16.67 -1.09 7.29
C ALA A 76 -16.99 -2.51 6.79
N LEU A 77 -15.97 -3.32 6.52
CA LEU A 77 -16.11 -4.68 6.00
C LEU A 77 -16.91 -5.60 6.93
N ALA A 78 -16.77 -5.43 8.25
CA ALA A 78 -17.52 -6.20 9.24
C ALA A 78 -19.03 -5.99 9.14
N GLY A 79 -19.48 -4.81 8.70
CA GLY A 79 -20.89 -4.47 8.50
C GLY A 79 -21.38 -4.56 7.06
N SER A 80 -20.51 -4.90 6.12
CA SER A 80 -20.84 -4.97 4.69
C SER A 80 -21.50 -6.31 4.34
N THR A 81 -22.52 -6.25 3.47
CA THR A 81 -23.16 -7.42 2.85
C THR A 81 -23.08 -7.37 1.32
N ALA A 82 -22.35 -6.39 0.78
CA ALA A 82 -22.20 -6.21 -0.66
C ALA A 82 -21.47 -7.40 -1.31
N THR A 83 -21.78 -7.66 -2.58
CA THR A 83 -21.09 -8.68 -3.40
C THR A 83 -19.65 -8.24 -3.67
N ASN A 84 -19.47 -6.98 -4.05
CA ASN A 84 -18.19 -6.36 -4.32
C ASN A 84 -17.98 -5.15 -3.41
N VAL A 85 -16.74 -4.86 -3.09
CA VAL A 85 -16.34 -3.66 -2.36
C VAL A 85 -15.32 -2.87 -3.18
N ILE A 86 -15.46 -1.55 -3.19
CA ILE A 86 -14.47 -0.64 -3.76
C ILE A 86 -13.79 0.08 -2.61
N PHE A 87 -12.47 0.10 -2.62
CA PHE A 87 -11.68 0.93 -1.72
C PHE A 87 -11.21 2.15 -2.49
N LEU A 88 -11.49 3.32 -1.93
CA LEU A 88 -11.15 4.61 -2.52
C LEU A 88 -10.57 5.52 -1.45
N ASN A 89 -9.45 6.16 -1.74
CA ASN A 89 -8.88 7.17 -0.85
C ASN A 89 -9.79 8.39 -0.77
N ASN A 90 -9.85 9.00 0.41
CA ASN A 90 -10.67 10.19 0.66
C ASN A 90 -10.17 11.47 -0.02
N ASP A 91 -8.95 11.47 -0.55
CA ASP A 91 -8.33 12.55 -1.34
C ASP A 91 -8.17 12.17 -2.82
N ALA A 92 -8.99 11.21 -3.28
CA ALA A 92 -9.09 10.78 -4.67
C ALA A 92 -10.42 11.28 -5.29
N VAL A 93 -10.33 11.84 -6.48
CA VAL A 93 -11.49 12.31 -7.26
C VAL A 93 -11.65 11.41 -8.49
N PRO A 94 -12.67 10.52 -8.51
CA PRO A 94 -12.94 9.67 -9.65
C PRO A 94 -13.34 10.44 -10.90
N GLU A 95 -12.80 10.05 -12.06
CA GLU A 95 -13.23 10.60 -13.34
C GLU A 95 -14.56 9.97 -13.81
N PRO A 96 -15.32 10.63 -14.69
CA PRO A 96 -16.58 10.09 -15.23
C PRO A 96 -16.37 8.69 -15.83
N GLY A 97 -17.28 7.76 -15.51
CA GLY A 97 -17.21 6.37 -15.95
C GLY A 97 -16.33 5.44 -15.11
N TRP A 98 -15.67 5.96 -14.06
CA TRP A 98 -14.83 5.17 -13.16
C TRP A 98 -15.58 4.00 -12.50
N LEU A 99 -16.77 4.27 -11.95
CA LEU A 99 -17.58 3.26 -11.27
C LEU A 99 -18.03 2.17 -12.24
N ALA A 100 -18.51 2.54 -13.42
CA ALA A 100 -18.94 1.61 -14.46
C ALA A 100 -17.76 0.76 -14.98
N ALA A 101 -16.56 1.35 -15.09
CA ALA A 101 -15.36 0.62 -15.50
C ALA A 101 -14.98 -0.46 -14.50
N LEU A 102 -14.92 -0.15 -13.18
CA LEU A 102 -14.60 -1.12 -12.15
C LEU A 102 -15.67 -2.22 -12.02
N THR A 103 -16.94 -1.85 -11.96
CA THR A 103 -18.04 -2.81 -11.81
C THR A 103 -18.16 -3.73 -13.02
N GLY A 104 -18.08 -3.19 -14.22
CA GLY A 104 -18.10 -3.98 -15.45
C GLY A 104 -16.89 -4.91 -15.56
N ALA A 105 -15.71 -4.46 -15.18
CA ALA A 105 -14.50 -5.28 -15.21
C ALA A 105 -14.58 -6.45 -14.23
N ILE A 106 -15.00 -6.26 -12.97
CA ILE A 106 -15.08 -7.36 -11.99
C ILE A 106 -16.22 -8.33 -12.30
N GLU A 107 -17.34 -7.86 -12.86
CA GLU A 107 -18.47 -8.71 -13.26
C GLU A 107 -18.11 -9.60 -14.45
N GLY A 108 -17.34 -9.08 -15.42
CA GLY A 108 -16.86 -9.82 -16.57
C GLY A 108 -15.63 -10.71 -16.29
N ALA A 109 -14.99 -10.55 -15.14
CA ALA A 109 -13.78 -11.30 -14.81
C ALA A 109 -14.08 -12.72 -14.31
N PRO A 110 -13.18 -13.70 -14.57
CA PRO A 110 -13.25 -15.05 -14.01
C PRO A 110 -13.31 -15.04 -12.46
N GLU A 111 -13.84 -16.11 -11.86
CA GLU A 111 -14.04 -16.20 -10.41
C GLU A 111 -12.74 -16.17 -9.60
N ASP A 112 -11.62 -16.59 -10.19
CA ASP A 112 -10.30 -16.54 -9.56
C ASP A 112 -9.68 -15.13 -9.55
N VAL A 113 -10.31 -14.15 -10.21
CA VAL A 113 -9.94 -12.73 -10.09
C VAL A 113 -10.57 -12.16 -8.84
N ILE A 114 -9.74 -11.89 -7.83
CA ILE A 114 -10.20 -11.37 -6.54
C ILE A 114 -10.33 -9.85 -6.54
N SER A 115 -9.46 -9.14 -7.27
CA SER A 115 -9.42 -7.67 -7.29
C SER A 115 -9.03 -7.11 -8.65
N ILE A 116 -9.47 -5.88 -8.90
CA ILE A 116 -9.08 -5.10 -10.08
C ILE A 116 -8.64 -3.72 -9.61
N GLY A 117 -7.42 -3.33 -9.99
CA GLY A 117 -6.89 -2.00 -9.72
C GLY A 117 -7.18 -1.03 -10.85
N GLY A 118 -7.59 0.19 -10.51
CA GLY A 118 -7.69 1.28 -11.47
C GLY A 118 -6.40 2.10 -11.58
N LYS A 119 -6.38 3.00 -12.55
CA LYS A 119 -5.32 3.97 -12.77
C LYS A 119 -5.42 5.13 -11.78
N ILE A 120 -4.30 5.55 -11.21
CA ILE A 120 -4.21 6.72 -10.36
C ILE A 120 -3.25 7.72 -11.02
N VAL A 121 -3.68 8.98 -11.09
CA VAL A 121 -2.89 10.10 -11.62
C VAL A 121 -2.82 11.23 -10.60
N ASP A 122 -1.88 12.15 -10.76
CA ASP A 122 -1.78 13.36 -9.93
C ASP A 122 -3.05 14.25 -10.08
N PRO A 123 -3.27 15.25 -9.22
CA PRO A 123 -4.48 16.08 -9.28
C PRO A 123 -4.68 16.81 -10.62
N THR A 124 -3.60 17.04 -11.36
CA THR A 124 -3.65 17.67 -12.69
C THR A 124 -3.96 16.69 -13.82
N GLY A 125 -3.92 15.37 -13.54
CA GLY A 125 -4.09 14.32 -14.54
C GLY A 125 -2.90 14.15 -15.50
N THR A 126 -1.75 14.77 -15.19
CA THR A 126 -0.60 14.83 -16.10
C THR A 126 0.52 13.85 -15.73
N LYS A 127 0.56 13.39 -14.48
CA LYS A 127 1.60 12.49 -13.98
C LYS A 127 0.99 11.21 -13.43
N ILE A 128 1.70 10.12 -13.64
CA ILE A 128 1.34 8.81 -13.08
C ILE A 128 1.54 8.82 -11.57
N ASP A 129 0.54 8.36 -10.82
CA ASP A 129 0.68 7.96 -9.43
C ASP A 129 0.73 6.43 -9.33
N PHE A 130 -0.22 5.70 -9.95
CA PHE A 130 -0.23 4.24 -9.96
C PHE A 130 -0.78 3.67 -11.27
N ILE A 131 -0.01 2.77 -11.89
CA ILE A 131 -0.40 1.94 -13.05
C ILE A 131 0.05 0.48 -12.85
N GLY A 132 0.04 -0.02 -11.62
CA GLY A 132 0.65 -1.27 -11.19
C GLY A 132 1.90 -1.01 -10.36
N GLY A 133 2.36 -2.05 -9.69
CA GLY A 133 3.51 -1.95 -8.80
C GLY A 133 4.44 -3.15 -8.91
N MET A 134 5.64 -2.99 -8.35
CA MET A 134 6.67 -4.01 -8.26
C MET A 134 7.06 -4.24 -6.81
N LEU A 135 7.44 -5.47 -6.49
CA LEU A 135 7.92 -5.88 -5.18
C LEU A 135 9.45 -5.97 -5.18
N THR A 136 10.07 -5.46 -4.13
CA THR A 136 11.50 -5.66 -3.89
C THR A 136 11.76 -6.93 -3.08
N PHE A 137 12.99 -7.40 -3.12
CA PHE A 137 13.40 -8.63 -2.42
C PHE A 137 13.19 -8.58 -0.89
N ASP A 138 13.14 -7.38 -0.31
CA ASP A 138 13.01 -7.13 1.14
C ASP A 138 11.58 -6.74 1.57
N GLY A 139 10.61 -6.91 0.68
CA GLY A 139 9.18 -6.71 0.98
C GLY A 139 8.69 -5.28 0.79
N HIS A 140 9.56 -4.34 0.38
CA HIS A 140 9.11 -3.02 -0.08
C HIS A 140 8.46 -3.12 -1.45
N ALA A 141 7.74 -2.08 -1.84
CA ALA A 141 7.15 -1.99 -3.17
C ALA A 141 7.26 -0.58 -3.73
N PHE A 142 7.25 -0.50 -5.05
CA PHE A 142 7.23 0.75 -5.79
C PHE A 142 6.10 0.75 -6.81
N GLN A 143 5.58 1.93 -7.09
CA GLN A 143 4.62 2.18 -8.15
C GLN A 143 5.36 2.32 -9.48
N ASN A 144 4.88 1.64 -10.52
CA ASN A 144 5.45 1.73 -11.86
C ASN A 144 5.26 3.13 -12.43
N GLY A 145 6.35 3.77 -12.85
CA GLY A 145 6.31 5.06 -13.53
C GLY A 145 5.89 6.23 -12.64
N PHE A 146 6.02 6.13 -11.32
CA PHE A 146 5.61 7.18 -10.40
C PHE A 146 6.19 8.55 -10.76
N ARG A 147 5.33 9.57 -10.85
CA ARG A 147 5.63 10.95 -11.26
C ARG A 147 6.08 11.13 -12.71
N TYR A 148 6.20 10.09 -13.52
CA TYR A 148 6.41 10.23 -14.96
C TYR A 148 5.16 10.80 -15.64
N PRO A 149 5.31 11.54 -16.75
CA PRO A 149 4.16 12.00 -17.52
C PRO A 149 3.28 10.83 -17.98
N VAL A 150 1.96 11.01 -17.92
CA VAL A 150 0.99 10.04 -18.46
C VAL A 150 1.29 9.78 -19.93
N GLY A 151 1.28 8.52 -20.35
CA GLY A 151 1.61 8.08 -21.71
C GLY A 151 3.10 8.03 -22.04
N SER A 152 4.01 8.40 -21.11
CA SER A 152 5.46 8.31 -21.32
C SER A 152 6.06 6.94 -20.98
N ARG A 153 5.28 6.04 -20.39
CA ARG A 153 5.67 4.69 -19.99
C ARG A 153 4.65 3.69 -20.51
N PRO A 154 5.04 2.42 -20.78
CA PRO A 154 4.09 1.37 -21.02
C PRO A 154 3.13 1.23 -19.84
N GLU A 155 1.83 1.23 -20.12
CA GLU A 155 0.77 1.01 -19.16
C GLU A 155 0.14 -0.36 -19.42
N PRO A 156 -0.27 -1.11 -18.35
CA PRO A 156 -1.00 -2.36 -18.55
C PRO A 156 -2.34 -2.09 -19.26
N ALA A 157 -2.74 -3.01 -20.13
CA ALA A 157 -4.03 -2.98 -20.80
C ALA A 157 -5.15 -3.45 -19.85
N ALA A 158 -6.40 -3.24 -20.25
CA ALA A 158 -7.55 -3.77 -19.53
C ALA A 158 -7.48 -5.31 -19.47
N GLY A 159 -7.54 -5.85 -18.27
CA GLY A 159 -7.46 -7.28 -18.01
C GLY A 159 -6.03 -7.84 -17.86
N ASP A 160 -5.00 -7.02 -18.02
CA ASP A 160 -3.63 -7.46 -17.73
C ASP A 160 -3.46 -7.79 -16.25
N GLU A 161 -2.68 -8.83 -15.98
CA GLU A 161 -2.36 -9.24 -14.62
C GLU A 161 -1.39 -8.24 -13.94
N ILE A 162 -1.68 -7.90 -12.68
CA ILE A 162 -0.81 -7.08 -11.82
C ILE A 162 -0.55 -7.83 -10.52
N LEU A 163 0.61 -7.59 -9.89
CA LEU A 163 0.93 -8.23 -8.61
C LEU A 163 -0.03 -7.81 -7.49
N PHE A 164 -0.36 -6.53 -7.45
CA PHE A 164 -1.31 -5.96 -6.49
C PHE A 164 -2.03 -4.75 -7.08
N ALA A 165 -3.26 -4.53 -6.64
CA ALA A 165 -4.04 -3.32 -6.89
C ALA A 165 -3.84 -2.34 -5.73
N CYS A 166 -3.73 -1.05 -6.01
CA CYS A 166 -3.59 -0.03 -4.96
C CYS A 166 -4.90 0.12 -4.16
N GLY A 167 -4.80 0.04 -2.83
CA GLY A 167 -5.94 0.22 -1.92
C GLY A 167 -6.66 1.57 -2.03
N GLY A 168 -6.07 2.53 -2.73
CA GLY A 168 -6.68 3.84 -3.02
C GLY A 168 -7.61 3.88 -4.24
N ASN A 169 -7.60 2.83 -5.08
CA ASN A 169 -8.47 2.69 -6.26
C ASN A 169 -8.57 1.22 -6.68
N MET A 170 -9.34 0.44 -5.94
CA MET A 170 -9.46 -1.00 -6.15
C MET A 170 -10.88 -1.49 -5.91
N ILE A 171 -11.40 -2.34 -6.81
CA ILE A 171 -12.58 -3.18 -6.54
C ILE A 171 -12.15 -4.60 -6.19
N ALA A 172 -12.86 -5.22 -5.26
CA ALA A 172 -12.61 -6.60 -4.86
C ALA A 172 -13.90 -7.39 -4.64
N ARG A 173 -13.87 -8.71 -4.93
CA ARG A 173 -14.92 -9.65 -4.54
C ARG A 173 -14.88 -9.83 -3.02
N ARG A 174 -15.91 -9.32 -2.34
CA ARG A 174 -15.92 -9.28 -0.87
C ARG A 174 -15.78 -10.67 -0.23
N ALA A 175 -16.44 -11.68 -0.75
CA ALA A 175 -16.37 -13.04 -0.19
C ALA A 175 -14.93 -13.59 -0.19
N ALA A 176 -14.24 -13.51 -1.33
CA ALA A 176 -12.86 -13.96 -1.47
C ALA A 176 -11.88 -13.08 -0.65
N LEU A 177 -12.11 -11.76 -0.61
CA LEU A 177 -11.35 -10.83 0.23
C LEU A 177 -11.43 -11.25 1.71
N MET A 178 -12.63 -11.54 2.22
CA MET A 178 -12.84 -11.95 3.61
C MET A 178 -12.26 -13.34 3.90
N GLU A 179 -12.36 -14.27 2.94
CA GLU A 179 -11.74 -15.59 3.05
C GLU A 179 -10.21 -15.49 3.22
N LEU A 180 -9.55 -14.57 2.50
CA LEU A 180 -8.12 -14.31 2.65
C LEU A 180 -7.76 -13.53 3.92
N GLY A 181 -8.74 -13.11 4.72
CA GLY A 181 -8.53 -12.29 5.92
C GLY A 181 -8.39 -10.80 5.63
N ALA A 182 -8.87 -10.34 4.47
CA ALA A 182 -8.84 -8.94 4.04
C ALA A 182 -7.45 -8.30 4.18
N PHE A 183 -7.40 -7.03 4.62
CA PHE A 183 -6.13 -6.37 4.96
C PHE A 183 -5.71 -6.71 6.39
N ASP A 184 -4.43 -6.88 6.59
CA ASP A 184 -3.87 -7.22 7.88
C ASP A 184 -3.87 -6.00 8.82
N ASP A 185 -4.58 -6.06 9.94
CA ASP A 185 -4.74 -4.95 10.89
C ASP A 185 -3.41 -4.46 11.49
N ASP A 186 -2.36 -5.29 11.49
CA ASP A 186 -1.05 -4.89 12.00
C ASP A 186 -0.36 -3.83 11.14
N PHE A 187 -0.81 -3.64 9.90
CA PHE A 187 -0.21 -2.65 9.01
C PHE A 187 -0.49 -1.22 9.44
N PHE A 188 -1.65 -0.95 9.97
CA PHE A 188 -2.13 0.41 10.23
C PHE A 188 -2.32 1.22 8.93
N ALA A 189 -1.27 1.40 8.15
CA ALA A 189 -1.24 1.99 6.81
C ALA A 189 0.07 1.62 6.12
N TYR A 190 0.10 1.68 4.79
CA TYR A 190 1.20 1.36 3.86
C TYR A 190 1.50 -0.13 3.71
N LEU A 191 1.63 -0.55 2.46
CA LEU A 191 1.95 -1.91 2.02
C LEU A 191 0.89 -2.98 2.41
N GLU A 192 -0.25 -2.61 2.96
CA GLU A 192 -1.36 -3.53 3.22
C GLU A 192 -1.95 -4.10 1.93
N ASP A 193 -1.97 -3.29 0.87
CA ASP A 193 -2.40 -3.68 -0.48
C ASP A 193 -1.37 -4.57 -1.18
N VAL A 194 -0.10 -4.31 -0.98
CA VAL A 194 1.01 -5.15 -1.45
C VAL A 194 0.96 -6.53 -0.79
N ASP A 195 0.82 -6.56 0.53
CA ASP A 195 0.65 -7.81 1.29
C ASP A 195 -0.59 -8.59 0.83
N PHE A 196 -1.72 -7.90 0.67
CA PHE A 196 -2.96 -8.52 0.20
C PHE A 196 -2.81 -9.10 -1.21
N GLY A 197 -2.25 -8.33 -2.14
CA GLY A 197 -2.03 -8.77 -3.51
C GLY A 197 -1.14 -10.00 -3.59
N TRP A 198 0.00 -10.01 -2.89
CA TRP A 198 0.89 -11.16 -2.86
C TRP A 198 0.21 -12.39 -2.22
N ARG A 199 -0.51 -12.22 -1.10
CA ARG A 199 -1.32 -13.31 -0.50
C ARG A 199 -2.38 -13.86 -1.46
N ALA A 200 -3.02 -13.00 -2.23
CA ALA A 200 -3.97 -13.41 -3.25
C ALA A 200 -3.32 -14.34 -4.28
N TRP A 201 -2.16 -13.96 -4.82
CA TRP A 201 -1.40 -14.80 -5.74
C TRP A 201 -0.97 -16.12 -5.11
N ILE A 202 -0.46 -16.11 -3.89
CA ILE A 202 -0.09 -17.30 -3.11
C ILE A 202 -1.28 -18.27 -3.02
N CYS A 203 -2.47 -17.77 -2.72
CA CYS A 203 -3.67 -18.57 -2.53
C CYS A 203 -4.40 -18.96 -3.84
N GLY A 204 -3.83 -18.65 -4.99
CA GLY A 204 -4.39 -19.06 -6.29
C GLY A 204 -5.32 -18.04 -6.93
N TYR A 205 -5.52 -16.88 -6.35
CA TYR A 205 -6.26 -15.78 -6.95
C TYR A 205 -5.39 -14.92 -7.86
N ARG A 206 -6.02 -13.99 -8.60
CA ARG A 206 -5.36 -13.03 -9.49
C ARG A 206 -5.85 -11.61 -9.21
N ALA A 207 -5.01 -10.63 -9.48
CA ALA A 207 -5.36 -9.22 -9.56
C ALA A 207 -5.19 -8.74 -11.00
N LEU A 208 -6.14 -7.94 -11.50
CA LEU A 208 -6.10 -7.38 -12.86
C LEU A 208 -6.09 -5.86 -12.83
N PHE A 209 -5.80 -5.25 -13.99
CA PHE A 209 -5.78 -3.80 -14.17
C PHE A 209 -6.91 -3.33 -15.09
N GLU A 210 -7.53 -2.17 -14.76
CA GLU A 210 -8.53 -1.50 -15.58
C GLU A 210 -8.13 -0.02 -15.80
N PRO A 211 -7.52 0.31 -16.94
CA PRO A 211 -7.00 1.65 -17.22
C PRO A 211 -8.07 2.74 -17.35
N ARG A 212 -9.34 2.36 -17.60
CA ARG A 212 -10.46 3.32 -17.71
C ARG A 212 -11.00 3.75 -16.35
N ALA A 213 -10.67 3.02 -15.29
CA ALA A 213 -11.03 3.36 -13.93
C ALA A 213 -10.04 4.37 -13.34
N VAL A 214 -10.14 5.64 -13.77
CA VAL A 214 -9.17 6.69 -13.44
C VAL A 214 -9.63 7.48 -12.23
N VAL A 215 -8.70 7.72 -11.28
CA VAL A 215 -8.87 8.69 -10.21
C VAL A 215 -7.72 9.70 -10.19
N ARG A 216 -8.03 10.96 -9.86
CA ARG A 216 -7.05 12.01 -9.55
C ARG A 216 -6.80 12.00 -8.05
N HIS A 217 -5.56 11.89 -7.64
CA HIS A 217 -5.21 11.69 -6.24
C HIS A 217 -4.24 12.77 -5.74
N ALA A 218 -4.61 13.43 -4.64
CA ALA A 218 -3.81 14.52 -4.08
C ALA A 218 -2.54 14.05 -3.37
N SER A 219 -2.35 12.77 -3.24
CA SER A 219 -1.22 12.06 -2.61
C SER A 219 -0.68 12.70 -1.32
N SER A 220 -0.67 11.94 -0.25
CA SER A 220 -0.04 12.29 1.03
C SER A 220 -0.66 13.42 1.89
N THR A 221 -1.84 13.94 1.58
CA THR A 221 -2.49 14.94 2.45
C THR A 221 -2.78 14.41 3.86
N THR A 222 -3.27 13.20 3.98
CA THR A 222 -3.53 12.53 5.26
C THR A 222 -2.24 11.99 5.89
N SER A 223 -1.37 11.40 5.11
CA SER A 223 -0.14 10.74 5.57
C SER A 223 0.90 11.72 6.12
N ASN A 224 0.96 12.95 5.62
CA ASN A 224 1.86 14.00 6.14
C ASN A 224 1.57 14.35 7.62
N ARG A 225 0.36 14.04 8.13
CA ARG A 225 -0.02 14.29 9.53
C ARG A 225 0.60 13.30 10.51
N LEU A 226 0.98 12.11 10.07
CA LEU A 226 1.71 11.13 10.89
C LEU A 226 3.14 11.57 11.16
N GLY A 227 3.72 12.40 10.29
CA GLY A 227 5.13 12.79 10.31
C GLY A 227 6.05 11.74 9.67
N ASP A 228 7.14 12.21 9.08
CA ASP A 228 8.01 11.40 8.22
C ASP A 228 8.62 10.18 8.94
N PHE A 229 8.97 10.36 10.20
CA PHE A 229 9.55 9.28 10.99
C PHE A 229 8.58 8.12 11.25
N GLU A 230 7.37 8.41 11.71
CA GLU A 230 6.38 7.35 11.99
C GLU A 230 5.94 6.65 10.70
N ARG A 231 5.82 7.40 9.61
CA ARG A 231 5.58 6.83 8.27
C ARG A 231 6.69 5.87 7.87
N GLY A 232 7.93 6.29 8.06
CA GLY A 232 9.09 5.45 7.77
C GLY A 232 9.13 4.18 8.62
N VAL A 233 8.83 4.27 9.92
CA VAL A 233 8.72 3.08 10.78
C VAL A 233 7.65 2.12 10.28
N LEU A 234 6.48 2.64 9.88
CA LEU A 234 5.40 1.82 9.33
C LEU A 234 5.85 1.13 8.04
N PHE A 235 6.48 1.87 7.13
CA PHE A 235 6.94 1.35 5.84
C PHE A 235 7.97 0.22 6.01
N GLU A 236 9.01 0.43 6.83
CA GLU A 236 10.02 -0.58 7.14
C GLU A 236 9.42 -1.82 7.83
N ARG A 237 8.61 -1.59 8.87
CA ARG A 237 7.96 -2.66 9.61
C ARG A 237 7.05 -3.50 8.73
N ASN A 238 6.27 -2.85 7.88
CA ASN A 238 5.31 -3.51 7.02
C ASN A 238 5.99 -4.29 5.90
N ALA A 239 7.10 -3.78 5.35
CA ALA A 239 7.92 -4.52 4.40
C ALA A 239 8.47 -5.82 5.01
N LEU A 240 9.06 -5.74 6.22
CA LEU A 240 9.56 -6.90 6.94
C LEU A 240 8.48 -7.95 7.21
N GLN A 241 7.31 -7.52 7.70
CA GLN A 241 6.24 -8.48 7.99
C GLN A 241 5.64 -9.07 6.71
N THR A 242 5.57 -8.31 5.61
CA THR A 242 5.15 -8.81 4.29
C THR A 242 6.11 -9.89 3.79
N ALA A 243 7.41 -9.63 3.79
CA ALA A 243 8.42 -10.60 3.41
C ALA A 243 8.36 -11.85 4.30
N PHE A 244 8.32 -11.68 5.62
CA PHE A 244 8.26 -12.79 6.57
C PHE A 244 7.05 -13.69 6.39
N LYS A 245 5.86 -13.12 6.18
CA LYS A 245 4.63 -13.90 6.02
C LYS A 245 4.55 -14.63 4.68
N ASN A 246 4.98 -13.98 3.61
CA ASN A 246 4.59 -14.36 2.26
C ASN A 246 5.62 -15.21 1.52
N TYR A 247 6.93 -15.04 1.74
CA TYR A 247 7.91 -15.93 1.12
C TYR A 247 7.67 -17.39 1.48
N GLU A 248 7.69 -18.27 0.46
CA GLU A 248 7.56 -19.73 0.63
C GLU A 248 8.67 -20.28 1.50
N ASN A 249 9.89 -20.07 1.08
CA ASN A 249 11.08 -20.44 1.83
C ASN A 249 11.73 -19.21 2.48
N ILE A 250 11.46 -19.02 3.77
CA ILE A 250 12.02 -17.88 4.50
C ILE A 250 13.56 -17.92 4.56
N ALA A 251 14.18 -19.09 4.51
CA ALA A 251 15.64 -19.20 4.57
C ALA A 251 16.31 -18.61 3.32
N GLU A 252 15.67 -18.65 2.15
CA GLU A 252 16.19 -18.05 0.92
C GLU A 252 16.19 -16.53 0.96
N SER A 253 15.16 -15.92 1.57
CA SER A 253 15.00 -14.47 1.63
C SER A 253 15.60 -13.85 2.89
N ALA A 254 15.56 -14.56 4.03
CA ALA A 254 16.00 -14.03 5.32
C ALA A 254 17.46 -13.55 5.32
N SER A 255 18.36 -14.27 4.63
CA SER A 255 19.77 -13.91 4.55
C SER A 255 19.99 -12.57 3.83
N SER A 256 19.32 -12.35 2.69
CA SER A 256 19.42 -11.10 1.94
C SER A 256 18.77 -9.93 2.66
N VAL A 257 17.59 -10.15 3.24
CA VAL A 257 16.85 -9.14 4.01
C VAL A 257 17.66 -8.72 5.24
N LEU A 258 18.16 -9.69 6.01
CA LEU A 258 18.99 -9.40 7.19
C LEU A 258 20.28 -8.67 6.80
N TYR A 259 20.93 -9.11 5.73
CA TYR A 259 22.15 -8.45 5.23
C TYR A 259 21.86 -7.00 4.83
N ALA A 260 20.77 -6.74 4.10
CA ALA A 260 20.40 -5.38 3.71
C ALA A 260 20.18 -4.49 4.94
N TYR A 261 19.47 -4.98 5.95
CA TYR A 261 19.26 -4.25 7.20
C TYR A 261 20.57 -3.96 7.94
N LEU A 262 21.44 -4.95 8.11
CA LEU A 262 22.74 -4.77 8.77
C LEU A 262 23.65 -3.80 8.00
N HIS A 263 23.63 -3.88 6.66
CA HIS A 263 24.38 -2.98 5.81
C HIS A 263 23.89 -1.54 5.94
N ARG A 264 22.58 -1.30 5.88
CA ARG A 264 21.97 0.02 6.06
C ARG A 264 22.27 0.59 7.44
N LEU A 265 22.13 -0.20 8.51
CA LEU A 265 22.49 0.22 9.86
C LEU A 265 23.97 0.60 9.97
N HIS A 266 24.87 -0.20 9.38
CA HIS A 266 26.31 0.10 9.35
C HIS A 266 26.58 1.38 8.55
N HIS A 267 25.97 1.53 7.38
CA HIS A 267 26.15 2.72 6.52
C HIS A 267 25.73 3.98 7.27
N TYR A 268 24.55 4.01 7.90
CA TYR A 268 24.05 5.19 8.63
C TYR A 268 24.90 5.51 9.86
N ALA A 269 25.35 4.50 10.59
CA ALA A 269 26.23 4.69 11.75
C ALA A 269 27.59 5.29 11.36
N THR A 270 28.09 5.01 10.14
CA THR A 270 29.40 5.46 9.69
C THR A 270 29.41 6.76 8.89
N THR A 271 28.32 7.08 8.19
CA THR A 271 28.26 8.25 7.28
C THR A 271 27.77 9.54 7.92
N ARG A 272 27.46 9.60 9.21
CA ARG A 272 27.12 10.79 10.01
C ARG A 272 26.46 11.90 9.21
N ASN A 273 25.26 11.76 8.77
CA ASN A 273 24.34 12.60 8.01
C ASN A 273 24.00 12.00 6.65
N PRO A 274 23.13 11.01 6.56
CA PRO A 274 22.34 10.84 5.36
C PRO A 274 21.51 12.13 5.24
N GLY A 275 21.68 12.86 4.15
CA GLY A 275 21.06 14.17 3.97
C GLY A 275 19.54 14.06 4.10
N ALA A 276 18.92 15.09 4.71
CA ALA A 276 17.46 15.21 4.79
C ALA A 276 16.78 15.09 3.40
N ASP A 277 17.52 15.41 2.35
CA ASP A 277 17.10 15.33 0.95
C ASP A 277 16.85 13.89 0.46
N GLU A 278 17.52 12.89 1.04
CA GLU A 278 17.32 11.47 0.67
C GLU A 278 16.09 10.87 1.33
N LEU A 279 15.77 11.28 2.56
CA LEU A 279 14.48 10.99 3.19
C LEU A 279 13.32 11.60 2.40
N THR A 280 13.54 12.81 1.86
CA THR A 280 12.54 13.51 1.06
C THR A 280 12.19 12.78 -0.23
N ARG A 281 13.15 12.08 -0.85
CA ARG A 281 12.92 11.30 -2.07
C ARG A 281 12.04 10.07 -1.82
N THR A 282 12.15 9.47 -0.64
CA THR A 282 11.43 8.22 -0.29
C THR A 282 10.06 8.50 0.33
N PHE A 283 9.91 9.58 1.13
CA PHE A 283 8.73 9.83 1.95
C PHE A 283 8.05 11.20 1.72
N GLY A 284 8.47 11.98 0.74
CA GLY A 284 7.93 13.31 0.45
C GLY A 284 8.66 14.44 1.19
N ALA A 285 8.23 15.70 0.98
CA ALA A 285 8.91 16.87 1.53
C ALA A 285 8.92 16.87 3.08
N PRO A 286 10.05 17.25 3.72
CA PRO A 286 10.13 17.25 5.18
C PRO A 286 9.12 18.22 5.79
N SER A 287 8.40 17.77 6.81
CA SER A 287 7.50 18.65 7.54
C SER A 287 8.33 19.67 8.35
N THR A 288 7.96 20.93 8.28
CA THR A 288 8.60 22.03 9.04
C THR A 288 8.28 21.98 10.55
N ARG A 289 7.66 20.91 11.03
CA ARG A 289 7.28 20.77 12.44
C ARG A 289 8.48 20.49 13.33
N LYS A 290 8.63 21.30 14.38
CA LYS A 290 9.64 21.18 15.44
C LYS A 290 9.72 19.75 16.00
N ARG A 291 10.97 19.21 16.06
CA ARG A 291 11.31 17.93 16.70
C ARG A 291 10.61 17.77 18.04
N ARG A 292 9.72 16.77 18.18
CA ARG A 292 9.20 16.33 19.47
C ARG A 292 10.33 15.59 20.20
N ARG A 293 10.63 15.97 21.43
CA ARG A 293 11.56 15.23 22.30
C ARG A 293 10.99 13.84 22.57
N TRP A 294 11.76 12.81 22.22
CA TRP A 294 11.46 11.40 22.42
C TRP A 294 11.48 10.98 23.88
N PRO A 295 10.68 9.94 24.30
CA PRO A 295 10.86 9.32 25.61
C PRO A 295 12.22 8.64 25.67
N ARG A 296 12.87 8.70 26.84
CA ARG A 296 14.19 8.13 27.12
C ARG A 296 14.15 6.59 27.10
N THR A 297 14.27 6.00 25.94
CA THR A 297 14.59 4.57 25.74
C THR A 297 16.06 4.46 25.30
N PRO A 298 16.72 3.29 25.39
CA PRO A 298 18.07 3.10 24.85
C PRO A 298 18.24 3.54 23.40
N LEU A 299 17.18 3.47 22.59
CA LEU A 299 17.12 4.00 21.24
C LEU A 299 17.17 5.53 21.14
N ALA A 300 16.95 6.25 22.25
CA ALA A 300 17.06 7.71 22.30
C ALA A 300 18.50 8.24 22.17
N ALA A 301 19.48 7.36 22.22
CA ALA A 301 20.89 7.70 21.99
C ALA A 301 21.28 7.66 20.49
N ILE A 302 20.38 7.23 19.60
CA ILE A 302 20.60 7.20 18.15
C ILE A 302 20.08 8.51 17.57
N ASP A 303 21.00 9.39 17.19
CA ASP A 303 20.65 10.70 16.62
C ASP A 303 20.25 10.63 15.15
N ASP A 304 20.62 9.57 14.45
CA ASP A 304 20.26 9.36 13.05
C ASP A 304 18.83 8.80 12.91
N PRO A 305 17.91 9.51 12.23
CA PRO A 305 16.51 9.11 12.14
C PRO A 305 16.30 7.82 11.31
N LEU A 306 17.13 7.54 10.30
CA LEU A 306 17.00 6.31 9.51
C LEU A 306 17.40 5.07 10.33
N THR A 307 18.51 5.19 11.08
CA THR A 307 18.93 4.14 12.02
C THR A 307 17.86 3.88 13.07
N ALA A 308 17.33 4.93 13.70
CA ALA A 308 16.29 4.81 14.72
C ALA A 308 15.00 4.18 14.16
N MET A 309 14.62 4.52 12.94
CA MET A 309 13.46 3.99 12.23
C MET A 309 13.59 2.49 11.99
N GLN A 310 14.73 2.04 11.48
CA GLN A 310 14.99 0.62 11.23
C GLN A 310 15.05 -0.19 12.53
N PHE A 311 15.69 0.32 13.57
CA PHE A 311 15.66 -0.34 14.88
C PHE A 311 14.26 -0.48 15.46
N ARG A 312 13.40 0.53 15.31
CA ARG A 312 12.01 0.42 15.76
C ARG A 312 11.21 -0.60 14.97
N ALA A 313 11.43 -0.67 13.67
CA ALA A 313 10.79 -1.68 12.82
C ALA A 313 11.21 -3.10 13.22
N LEU A 314 12.50 -3.33 13.42
CA LEU A 314 13.04 -4.62 13.90
C LEU A 314 12.54 -4.98 15.30
N ASP A 315 12.59 -4.04 16.25
CA ASP A 315 12.08 -4.27 17.63
C ASP A 315 10.61 -4.68 17.63
N TRP A 316 9.80 -4.06 16.77
CA TRP A 316 8.40 -4.44 16.62
C TRP A 316 8.27 -5.87 16.10
N VAL A 317 9.03 -6.27 15.07
CA VAL A 317 9.01 -7.63 14.51
C VAL A 317 9.39 -8.65 15.57
N PHE A 318 10.47 -8.42 16.33
CA PHE A 318 10.91 -9.32 17.40
C PHE A 318 9.89 -9.45 18.53
N ARG A 319 9.23 -8.38 18.92
CA ARG A 319 8.17 -8.42 19.95
C ARG A 319 6.90 -9.13 19.51
N ASN A 320 6.69 -9.26 18.21
CA ASN A 320 5.50 -9.87 17.62
C ASN A 320 5.80 -11.18 16.86
N ASP A 321 6.95 -11.80 17.09
CA ASP A 321 7.43 -12.99 16.38
C ASP A 321 6.42 -14.14 16.39
N ALA A 322 5.86 -14.49 17.54
CA ALA A 322 4.87 -15.56 17.68
C ALA A 322 3.57 -15.25 16.90
N ARG A 323 3.13 -13.97 16.91
CA ARG A 323 1.95 -13.52 16.16
C ARG A 323 2.21 -13.56 14.65
N LEU A 324 3.39 -13.11 14.22
CA LEU A 324 3.80 -13.17 12.82
C LEU A 324 3.99 -14.61 12.34
N ALA A 325 4.52 -15.50 13.18
CA ALA A 325 4.66 -16.92 12.86
C ALA A 325 3.29 -17.59 12.64
N LYS A 326 2.28 -17.25 13.46
CA LYS A 326 0.90 -17.71 13.25
C LYS A 326 0.34 -17.21 11.91
N LYS A 327 0.48 -15.90 11.61
CA LYS A 327 0.01 -15.34 10.35
C LYS A 327 0.71 -15.96 9.14
N ARG A 328 2.03 -16.21 9.26
CA ARG A 328 2.77 -16.95 8.23
C ARG A 328 2.19 -18.36 8.04
N HIS A 329 1.96 -19.10 9.14
CA HIS A 329 1.37 -20.43 9.06
C HIS A 329 0.02 -20.39 8.32
N ASP A 330 -0.83 -19.43 8.65
CA ASP A 330 -2.15 -19.27 8.01
C ASP A 330 -2.03 -18.99 6.50
N VAL A 331 -1.07 -18.17 6.07
CA VAL A 331 -0.80 -17.91 4.65
C VAL A 331 -0.24 -19.15 3.96
N GLN A 332 0.81 -19.76 4.53
CA GLN A 332 1.51 -20.88 3.89
C GLN A 332 0.64 -22.15 3.82
N SER A 333 -0.24 -22.38 4.79
CA SER A 333 -1.17 -23.53 4.76
C SER A 333 -2.19 -23.47 3.61
N ARG A 334 -2.41 -22.27 3.04
CA ARG A 334 -3.32 -22.04 1.91
C ARG A 334 -2.59 -21.90 0.57
N ARG A 335 -1.26 -22.02 0.57
CA ARG A 335 -0.44 -21.84 -0.64
C ARG A 335 -0.84 -22.81 -1.75
N LYS A 336 -1.09 -22.25 -2.93
CA LYS A 336 -1.39 -22.97 -4.19
C LYS A 336 -0.37 -22.67 -5.28
N ARG A 337 0.38 -21.56 -5.20
CA ARG A 337 1.42 -21.18 -6.15
C ARG A 337 2.74 -21.01 -5.44
N SER A 338 3.82 -21.48 -6.05
CA SER A 338 5.18 -21.26 -5.56
C SER A 338 5.60 -19.80 -5.76
N ASP A 339 6.58 -19.34 -4.99
CA ASP A 339 7.18 -18.02 -5.23
C ASP A 339 7.79 -17.93 -6.64
N ARG A 340 8.35 -19.04 -7.16
CA ARG A 340 8.89 -19.06 -8.53
C ARG A 340 7.80 -18.78 -9.55
N ASP A 341 6.63 -19.43 -9.47
CA ASP A 341 5.52 -19.20 -10.39
C ASP A 341 5.02 -17.76 -10.37
N ILE A 342 5.02 -17.15 -9.17
CA ILE A 342 4.59 -15.74 -8.99
C ILE A 342 5.65 -14.81 -9.58
N PHE A 343 6.92 -15.00 -9.26
CA PHE A 343 7.97 -14.09 -9.67
C PHE A 343 8.47 -14.33 -11.12
N GLU A 344 8.13 -15.43 -11.76
CA GLU A 344 8.24 -15.55 -13.22
C GLU A 344 7.29 -14.59 -13.94
N ARG A 345 6.13 -14.27 -13.33
CA ARG A 345 5.17 -13.27 -13.86
C ARG A 345 5.52 -11.85 -13.47
N PHE A 346 5.95 -11.67 -12.23
CA PHE A 346 6.24 -10.36 -11.60
C PHE A 346 7.63 -10.38 -10.96
N PRO A 347 8.71 -10.27 -11.75
CA PRO A 347 10.06 -10.41 -11.23
C PRO A 347 10.33 -9.50 -10.03
N LEU A 348 11.00 -10.03 -9.00
CA LEU A 348 11.46 -9.25 -7.87
C LEU A 348 12.37 -8.12 -8.36
N SER A 349 12.20 -6.94 -7.81
CA SER A 349 13.02 -5.79 -8.19
C SER A 349 14.16 -5.58 -7.21
N PHE A 350 15.39 -5.55 -7.73
CA PHE A 350 16.56 -5.10 -6.99
C PHE A 350 16.77 -3.62 -7.31
N VAL A 351 16.32 -2.76 -6.41
CA VAL A 351 16.36 -1.30 -6.56
C VAL A 351 17.06 -0.72 -5.34
N PRO A 352 18.08 0.14 -5.52
CA PRO A 352 18.66 0.90 -4.42
C PRO A 352 17.60 1.83 -3.82
N THR A 353 17.06 1.46 -2.67
CA THR A 353 15.97 2.17 -2.00
C THR A 353 16.51 3.21 -1.03
N TYR A 354 17.62 2.88 -0.39
CA TYR A 354 18.22 3.67 0.68
C TYR A 354 19.67 4.03 0.39
N PRO A 355 20.20 5.08 1.07
CA PRO A 355 21.62 5.42 0.98
C PRO A 355 22.52 4.22 1.27
N GLY A 356 23.47 3.96 0.39
CA GLY A 356 24.39 2.83 0.49
C GLY A 356 23.93 1.53 -0.17
N ASP A 357 22.67 1.41 -0.56
CA ASP A 357 22.15 0.21 -1.20
C ASP A 357 22.85 -0.10 -2.54
N ASP A 358 23.27 0.90 -3.30
CA ASP A 358 24.05 0.71 -4.52
C ASP A 358 25.33 -0.10 -4.27
N ALA A 359 26.09 0.29 -3.23
CA ALA A 359 27.33 -0.40 -2.85
C ALA A 359 27.03 -1.81 -2.31
N MET A 360 25.96 -1.96 -1.55
CA MET A 360 25.49 -3.26 -1.05
C MET A 360 25.17 -4.21 -2.20
N MET A 361 24.33 -3.79 -3.14
CA MET A 361 23.87 -4.62 -4.26
C MET A 361 25.00 -5.05 -5.19
N GLN A 362 26.06 -4.23 -5.31
CA GLN A 362 27.26 -4.55 -6.09
C GLN A 362 28.21 -5.50 -5.34
N SER A 363 28.06 -5.70 -4.03
CA SER A 363 28.95 -6.55 -3.25
C SER A 363 28.82 -8.03 -3.63
N ALA A 364 29.97 -8.76 -3.58
CA ALA A 364 29.97 -10.20 -3.84
C ALA A 364 29.13 -10.97 -2.81
N LEU A 365 29.12 -10.50 -1.57
CA LEU A 365 28.36 -11.14 -0.49
C LEU A 365 26.84 -11.00 -0.73
N PHE A 366 26.33 -9.83 -1.13
CA PHE A 366 24.92 -9.68 -1.44
C PHE A 366 24.49 -10.57 -2.61
N ARG A 367 25.32 -10.64 -3.67
CA ARG A 367 25.05 -11.52 -4.82
C ARG A 367 24.96 -13.00 -4.43
N LEU A 368 25.72 -13.42 -3.42
CA LEU A 368 25.66 -14.79 -2.89
C LEU A 368 24.42 -15.03 -2.03
N LEU A 369 23.95 -14.00 -1.30
CA LEU A 369 22.85 -14.10 -0.34
C LEU A 369 21.47 -13.81 -0.95
N ARG A 370 21.43 -13.18 -2.16
CA ARG A 370 20.15 -12.83 -2.79
C ARG A 370 19.30 -14.06 -3.11
N PRO A 371 17.96 -13.95 -3.06
CA PRO A 371 17.08 -15.05 -3.41
C PRO A 371 17.37 -15.59 -4.80
N SER A 372 17.27 -16.90 -4.99
CA SER A 372 17.39 -17.57 -6.31
C SER A 372 16.08 -17.55 -7.09
N LEU A 373 15.29 -16.48 -6.91
CA LEU A 373 14.00 -16.26 -7.56
C LEU A 373 14.17 -15.35 -8.79
N PRO A 374 13.25 -15.41 -9.76
CA PRO A 374 13.24 -14.49 -10.89
C PRO A 374 13.25 -13.03 -10.41
N ALA A 375 14.20 -12.26 -10.91
CA ALA A 375 14.41 -10.89 -10.47
C ALA A 375 15.04 -10.02 -11.56
N GLU A 376 14.83 -8.71 -11.46
CA GLU A 376 15.37 -7.68 -12.34
C GLU A 376 16.12 -6.63 -11.53
N GLU A 377 17.27 -6.19 -12.05
CA GLU A 377 17.99 -5.04 -11.49
C GLU A 377 17.47 -3.75 -12.14
N LYS A 378 17.05 -2.78 -11.33
CA LYS A 378 16.50 -1.51 -11.78
C LYS A 378 17.15 -0.34 -11.08
N LYS A 379 17.30 0.77 -11.79
CA LYS A 379 17.71 2.03 -11.17
C LYS A 379 16.48 2.77 -10.65
N LEU A 380 16.62 3.46 -9.52
CA LEU A 380 15.50 4.21 -8.94
C LEU A 380 14.89 5.21 -9.95
N GLY A 381 15.72 5.89 -10.73
CA GLY A 381 15.27 6.80 -11.80
C GLY A 381 14.53 6.14 -12.96
N GLU A 382 14.52 4.81 -13.07
CA GLU A 382 13.68 4.09 -14.05
C GLU A 382 12.26 3.88 -13.54
N ILE A 383 12.06 3.98 -12.24
CA ILE A 383 10.80 3.70 -11.53
C ILE A 383 10.10 5.00 -11.14
N ILE A 384 10.85 5.93 -10.59
CA ILE A 384 10.38 7.22 -10.08
C ILE A 384 11.01 8.33 -10.89
N ALA A 385 10.22 9.25 -11.41
CA ALA A 385 10.75 10.43 -12.06
C ALA A 385 11.53 11.30 -11.07
N PRO A 386 12.68 11.86 -11.46
CA PRO A 386 13.50 12.72 -10.62
C PRO A 386 12.79 13.99 -10.15
#